data_ba8b46f7e67b0819604e6c5569ecc285
#
_entry.id   ba8b46f7e67b0819604e6c5569ecc285
#
_cell.length_a   1.000
_cell.length_b   1.000
_cell.length_c   1.000
_cell.angle_alpha   90.00
_cell.angle_beta   90.00
_cell.angle_gamma   90.00
#
_symmetry.space_group_name_H-M   'P 1'
#
loop_
_entity.id
_entity.type
_entity.pdbx_description
1 polymer ?
#
loop_
_entity_poly.entity_id
_entity_poly.type
_entity_poly.pdbx_seq_one_letter_code
_entity_poly.pdbx_strand_id
1 'polypeptide(L)'
;SRFQWSDINFNANYGGIPKNVWLHITDKLYQTLPLYSNLQTTGVYIYATDIRTKTRKAIINAESEVRNEYDTPLNVNYEVSVYDYDGRLVSTFGSESIQVNPKETVTVKAARELENLHFWSWGYGYLYDVKTKLIVDNKVVDEVVTRTGFRKTSFGNGKIWLNDRVIQMKGYAQRSSNEWPGVGMSVPPWMSDYSNGLML
;
A
#
# COMPACT_ATOMS: atom_id res chain seq x y z
N SER A 1 28.05 -13.33 -16.95
CA SER A 1 26.66 -13.77 -16.87
C SER A 1 26.21 -14.28 -18.22
N ARG A 2 25.70 -15.49 -18.27
CA ARG A 2 25.10 -16.05 -19.48
C ARG A 2 23.66 -15.58 -19.53
N PHE A 3 23.32 -14.72 -20.49
CA PHE A 3 21.94 -14.40 -20.81
C PHE A 3 21.34 -15.59 -21.56
N GLN A 4 20.32 -16.17 -21.01
CA GLN A 4 19.56 -17.22 -21.66
C GLN A 4 18.37 -16.56 -22.39
N TRP A 5 18.45 -16.52 -23.73
CA TRP A 5 17.45 -15.86 -24.58
C TRP A 5 16.16 -16.65 -24.74
N SER A 6 16.20 -17.92 -24.45
CA SER A 6 15.02 -18.79 -24.50
C SER A 6 14.99 -19.67 -23.26
N ASP A 7 13.89 -19.65 -22.57
CA ASP A 7 13.56 -20.62 -21.54
C ASP A 7 12.46 -21.55 -22.10
N ILE A 8 12.58 -22.81 -21.76
CA ILE A 8 11.57 -23.85 -22.04
C ILE A 8 10.21 -23.44 -21.43
N ASN A 9 10.20 -22.57 -20.43
CA ASN A 9 9.02 -22.08 -19.72
C ASN A 9 8.44 -20.76 -20.25
N PHE A 10 8.76 -20.35 -21.47
CA PHE A 10 8.24 -19.12 -22.09
C PHE A 10 8.64 -17.79 -21.44
N ASN A 11 9.69 -17.77 -20.65
CA ASN A 11 10.19 -16.53 -20.04
C ASN A 11 11.39 -16.03 -20.83
N ALA A 12 11.23 -14.95 -21.57
CA ALA A 12 12.33 -14.26 -22.19
C ALA A 12 13.07 -13.43 -21.12
N ASN A 13 14.36 -13.66 -20.97
CA ASN A 13 15.19 -12.87 -20.06
C ASN A 13 15.68 -11.62 -20.77
N TYR A 14 15.01 -10.49 -20.50
CA TYR A 14 15.40 -9.19 -21.02
C TYR A 14 16.46 -8.57 -20.09
N GLY A 15 17.50 -7.99 -20.69
CA GLY A 15 18.46 -7.18 -19.95
C GLY A 15 18.09 -5.71 -19.92
N GLY A 16 18.72 -4.96 -19.01
CA GLY A 16 18.52 -3.52 -18.89
C GLY A 16 17.66 -3.12 -17.68
N ILE A 17 17.12 -1.90 -17.74
CA ILE A 17 16.25 -1.30 -16.71
C ILE A 17 14.86 -1.10 -17.32
N PRO A 18 13.99 -2.11 -17.32
CA PRO A 18 12.71 -2.08 -18.02
C PRO A 18 11.61 -1.34 -17.24
N LYS A 19 11.84 -0.98 -15.99
CA LYS A 19 10.91 -0.26 -15.10
C LYS A 19 11.55 1.02 -14.60
N ASN A 20 10.70 1.92 -14.05
CA ASN A 20 11.17 3.16 -13.47
C ASN A 20 12.15 2.91 -12.33
N VAL A 21 13.14 3.80 -12.24
CA VAL A 21 14.07 3.88 -11.11
C VAL A 21 13.66 5.09 -10.28
N TRP A 22 13.49 4.88 -8.99
CA TRP A 22 13.09 5.92 -8.06
C TRP A 22 14.25 6.25 -7.12
N LEU A 23 14.54 7.53 -6.97
CA LEU A 23 15.41 8.06 -5.93
C LEU A 23 14.54 8.62 -4.81
N HIS A 24 14.62 8.02 -3.62
CA HIS A 24 13.95 8.53 -2.43
C HIS A 24 14.89 9.43 -1.66
N ILE A 25 14.45 10.67 -1.40
CA ILE A 25 15.17 11.65 -0.60
C ILE A 25 14.29 11.96 0.61
N THR A 26 14.80 11.71 1.79
CA THR A 26 14.08 11.89 3.05
C THR A 26 14.87 12.74 4.03
N ASP A 27 14.24 13.18 5.11
CA ASP A 27 14.94 13.62 6.31
C ASP A 27 15.68 12.43 6.95
N LYS A 28 16.53 12.68 7.94
CA LYS A 28 17.17 11.63 8.76
C LYS A 28 16.22 10.95 9.73
N LEU A 29 15.02 11.52 9.96
CA LEU A 29 13.90 10.85 10.59
C LEU A 29 12.84 10.59 9.54
N TYR A 30 12.60 9.33 9.20
CA TYR A 30 11.74 8.97 8.07
C TYR A 30 10.97 7.66 8.31
N GLN A 31 9.88 7.51 7.58
CA GLN A 31 9.15 6.26 7.44
C GLN A 31 9.88 5.39 6.41
N THR A 32 10.20 4.14 6.77
CA THR A 32 10.96 3.25 5.88
C THR A 32 10.13 2.87 4.64
N LEU A 33 10.80 2.33 3.63
CA LEU A 33 10.12 1.79 2.46
C LEU A 33 9.66 0.34 2.71
N PRO A 34 8.53 -0.11 2.12
CA PRO A 34 8.05 -1.47 2.28
C PRO A 34 8.86 -2.46 1.41
N LEU A 35 10.15 -2.60 1.70
CA LEU A 35 11.12 -3.40 0.95
C LEU A 35 11.67 -4.56 1.80
N TYR A 36 10.76 -5.36 2.35
CA TYR A 36 11.12 -6.44 3.27
C TYR A 36 12.17 -7.41 2.71
N SER A 37 12.02 -7.83 1.46
CA SER A 37 12.95 -8.79 0.83
C SER A 37 14.36 -8.27 0.66
N ASN A 38 14.54 -6.96 0.49
CA ASN A 38 15.85 -6.36 0.20
C ASN A 38 16.45 -5.65 1.41
N LEU A 39 15.64 -4.83 2.10
CA LEU A 39 16.09 -4.00 3.21
C LEU A 39 15.60 -4.49 4.57
N GLN A 40 14.74 -5.51 4.59
CA GLN A 40 14.04 -6.02 5.78
C GLN A 40 13.20 -4.93 6.48
N THR A 41 12.72 -3.95 5.71
CA THR A 41 11.91 -2.84 6.20
C THR A 41 10.44 -3.06 5.84
N THR A 42 9.54 -2.68 6.75
CA THR A 42 8.10 -2.91 6.61
C THR A 42 7.35 -1.71 6.06
N GLY A 43 7.90 -0.52 6.19
CA GLY A 43 7.29 0.70 5.68
C GLY A 43 6.01 1.10 6.40
N VAL A 44 5.09 1.66 5.63
CA VAL A 44 3.75 2.06 6.09
C VAL A 44 2.74 0.98 5.75
N TYR A 45 1.94 0.57 6.72
CA TYR A 45 0.87 -0.40 6.57
C TYR A 45 -0.46 0.17 7.05
N ILE A 46 -1.44 0.26 6.14
CA ILE A 46 -2.78 0.79 6.41
C ILE A 46 -3.78 -0.35 6.21
N TYR A 47 -4.59 -0.61 7.23
CA TYR A 47 -5.58 -1.68 7.17
C TYR A 47 -6.81 -1.36 8.03
N ALA A 48 -7.91 -2.05 7.77
CA ALA A 48 -9.14 -1.93 8.54
C ALA A 48 -9.40 -3.19 9.36
N THR A 49 -9.86 -2.99 10.59
CA THR A 49 -10.37 -4.06 11.48
C THR A 49 -11.79 -3.75 11.90
N ASP A 50 -12.47 -4.71 12.50
CA ASP A 50 -13.86 -4.59 12.96
C ASP A 50 -14.80 -3.98 11.89
N ILE A 51 -14.67 -4.45 10.66
CA ILE A 51 -15.47 -3.96 9.54
C ILE A 51 -16.92 -4.40 9.69
N ARG A 52 -17.81 -3.43 9.88
CA ARG A 52 -19.26 -3.57 10.00
C ARG A 52 -19.91 -3.03 8.73
N THR A 53 -20.13 -3.88 7.77
CA THR A 53 -20.59 -3.50 6.41
C THR A 53 -21.96 -2.84 6.41
N LYS A 54 -22.90 -3.32 7.26
CA LYS A 54 -24.25 -2.78 7.36
C LYS A 54 -24.31 -1.35 7.88
N THR A 55 -23.46 -1.03 8.87
CA THR A 55 -23.39 0.30 9.49
C THR A 55 -22.31 1.17 8.87
N ARG A 56 -21.55 0.64 7.93
CA ARG A 56 -20.48 1.36 7.22
C ARG A 56 -19.41 1.91 8.17
N LYS A 57 -19.05 1.12 9.20
CA LYS A 57 -18.03 1.48 10.20
C LYS A 57 -16.87 0.50 10.18
N ALA A 58 -15.70 0.98 10.51
CA ALA A 58 -14.51 0.16 10.74
C ALA A 58 -13.50 0.91 11.58
N ILE A 59 -12.60 0.19 12.23
CA ILE A 59 -11.40 0.76 12.83
C ILE A 59 -10.33 0.81 11.75
N ILE A 60 -9.90 2.02 11.41
CA ILE A 60 -8.78 2.23 10.50
C ILE A 60 -7.50 2.28 11.33
N ASN A 61 -6.58 1.39 10.99
CA ASN A 61 -5.28 1.26 11.63
C ASN A 61 -4.20 1.75 10.67
N ALA A 62 -3.22 2.46 11.20
CA ALA A 62 -2.02 2.88 10.51
C ALA A 62 -0.80 2.49 11.35
N GLU A 63 0.12 1.77 10.76
CA GLU A 63 1.41 1.41 11.34
C GLU A 63 2.51 1.90 10.42
N SER A 64 3.51 2.57 10.97
CA SER A 64 4.68 3.02 10.22
C SER A 64 5.95 2.61 10.92
N GLU A 65 6.84 1.96 10.19
CA GLU A 65 8.20 1.72 10.67
C GLU A 65 9.01 3.00 10.45
N VAL A 66 9.51 3.56 11.55
CA VAL A 66 10.21 4.84 11.60
C VAL A 66 11.66 4.63 11.98
N ARG A 67 12.57 5.21 11.22
CA ARG A 67 14.00 5.18 11.45
C ARG A 67 14.51 6.56 11.82
N ASN A 68 15.27 6.65 12.92
CA ASN A 68 16.01 7.85 13.33
C ASN A 68 17.51 7.68 12.98
N GLU A 69 18.00 8.44 11.99
CA GLU A 69 19.40 8.47 11.60
C GLU A 69 20.18 9.65 12.25
N TYR A 70 19.51 10.45 13.08
CA TYR A 70 20.20 11.45 13.90
C TYR A 70 21.02 10.81 15.02
N ASP A 71 21.93 11.59 15.60
CA ASP A 71 22.74 11.19 16.75
C ASP A 71 22.10 11.61 18.08
N THR A 72 20.90 12.16 18.03
CA THR A 72 20.10 12.62 19.18
C THR A 72 18.73 11.95 19.19
N PRO A 73 18.13 11.72 20.37
CA PRO A 73 16.75 11.27 20.46
C PRO A 73 15.78 12.37 20.00
N LEU A 74 14.68 11.97 19.36
CA LEU A 74 13.64 12.87 18.88
C LEU A 74 12.28 12.47 19.45
N ASN A 75 11.48 13.46 19.85
CA ASN A 75 10.08 13.26 20.20
C ASN A 75 9.24 13.43 18.94
N VAL A 76 8.56 12.37 18.55
CA VAL A 76 7.83 12.27 17.27
C VAL A 76 6.35 12.16 17.54
N ASN A 77 5.57 13.04 16.96
CA ASN A 77 4.13 12.91 16.85
C ASN A 77 3.79 12.25 15.51
N TYR A 78 2.92 11.24 15.55
CA TYR A 78 2.46 10.53 14.38
C TYR A 78 1.01 10.94 14.06
N GLU A 79 0.80 11.52 12.88
CA GLU A 79 -0.51 11.97 12.39
C GLU A 79 -0.94 11.14 11.19
N VAL A 80 -2.22 10.78 11.17
CA VAL A 80 -2.86 10.03 10.07
C VAL A 80 -4.06 10.82 9.59
N SER A 81 -4.10 11.16 8.30
CA SER A 81 -5.21 11.83 7.66
C SER A 81 -5.79 10.97 6.55
N VAL A 82 -7.07 10.67 6.60
CA VAL A 82 -7.79 9.85 5.62
C VAL A 82 -8.58 10.75 4.70
N TYR A 83 -8.36 10.63 3.40
CA TYR A 83 -9.08 11.36 2.36
C TYR A 83 -9.90 10.39 1.52
N ASP A 84 -11.11 10.81 1.15
CA ASP A 84 -12.00 10.04 0.28
C ASP A 84 -11.54 10.07 -1.19
N TYR A 85 -12.31 9.39 -2.05
CA TYR A 85 -12.04 9.33 -3.48
C TYR A 85 -12.04 10.72 -4.16
N ASP A 86 -12.81 11.67 -3.63
CA ASP A 86 -12.89 13.03 -4.15
C ASP A 86 -11.81 13.96 -3.55
N GLY A 87 -10.94 13.44 -2.69
CA GLY A 87 -9.90 14.19 -2.00
C GLY A 87 -10.37 15.01 -0.80
N ARG A 88 -11.60 14.73 -0.29
CA ARG A 88 -12.12 15.40 0.90
C ARG A 88 -11.60 14.71 2.15
N LEU A 89 -11.24 15.50 3.16
CA LEU A 89 -10.80 14.97 4.44
C LEU A 89 -11.96 14.29 5.16
N VAL A 90 -11.80 13.00 5.44
CA VAL A 90 -12.74 12.18 6.21
C VAL A 90 -12.44 12.29 7.70
N SER A 91 -11.18 12.15 8.08
CA SER A 91 -10.76 12.19 9.48
C SER A 91 -9.26 12.42 9.60
N THR A 92 -8.85 13.01 10.74
CA THR A 92 -7.47 13.07 11.19
C THR A 92 -7.39 12.50 12.60
N PHE A 93 -6.38 11.67 12.85
CA PHE A 93 -6.09 11.08 14.15
C PHE A 93 -4.58 10.82 14.27
N GLY A 94 -4.12 10.42 15.44
CA GLY A 94 -2.69 10.19 15.65
C GLY A 94 -2.43 9.33 16.87
N SER A 95 -1.16 9.16 17.20
CA SER A 95 -0.68 8.57 18.45
C SER A 95 -0.29 9.64 19.46
N GLU A 96 -0.06 9.21 20.69
CA GLU A 96 0.73 9.99 21.62
C GLU A 96 2.15 10.19 21.08
N SER A 97 2.83 11.25 21.58
CA SER A 97 4.23 11.49 21.23
C SER A 97 5.10 10.36 21.74
N ILE A 98 5.99 9.86 20.89
CA ILE A 98 6.95 8.83 21.24
C ILE A 98 8.38 9.36 21.08
N GLN A 99 9.29 8.90 21.92
CA GLN A 99 10.71 9.16 21.77
C GLN A 99 11.33 8.06 20.91
N VAL A 100 12.04 8.46 19.85
CA VAL A 100 12.84 7.56 18.99
C VAL A 100 14.31 7.88 19.23
N ASN A 101 15.04 6.91 19.79
CA ASN A 101 16.44 7.08 20.14
C ASN A 101 17.35 7.17 18.90
N PRO A 102 18.60 7.62 19.06
CA PRO A 102 19.57 7.65 17.97
C PRO A 102 19.75 6.27 17.33
N LYS A 103 19.73 6.23 16.00
CA LYS A 103 19.93 5.00 15.20
C LYS A 103 18.90 3.89 15.49
N GLU A 104 17.80 4.23 16.13
CA GLU A 104 16.73 3.30 16.44
C GLU A 104 15.73 3.19 15.28
N THR A 105 15.12 2.01 15.15
CA THR A 105 13.96 1.76 14.28
C THR A 105 12.81 1.28 15.16
N VAL A 106 11.68 1.96 15.09
CA VAL A 106 10.48 1.66 15.87
C VAL A 106 9.26 1.58 14.99
N THR A 107 8.22 0.88 15.43
CA THR A 107 6.91 0.92 14.78
C THR A 107 5.97 1.82 15.56
N VAL A 108 5.54 2.91 14.95
CA VAL A 108 4.51 3.80 15.48
C VAL A 108 3.14 3.35 14.97
N LYS A 109 2.10 3.52 15.82
CA LYS A 109 0.76 3.04 15.51
C LYS A 109 -0.28 4.08 15.90
N ALA A 110 -1.30 4.20 15.05
CA ALA A 110 -2.51 4.96 15.35
C ALA A 110 -3.73 4.22 14.84
N ALA A 111 -4.84 4.34 15.54
CA ALA A 111 -6.10 3.72 15.13
C ALA A 111 -7.28 4.58 15.50
N ARG A 112 -8.33 4.57 14.66
CA ARG A 112 -9.58 5.26 14.93
C ARG A 112 -10.75 4.57 14.26
N GLU A 113 -11.87 4.47 14.97
CA GLU A 113 -13.14 4.08 14.35
C GLU A 113 -13.64 5.22 13.47
N LEU A 114 -13.95 4.89 12.20
CA LEU A 114 -14.54 5.79 11.23
C LEU A 114 -15.90 5.27 10.80
N GLU A 115 -16.76 6.21 10.46
CA GLU A 115 -18.14 5.95 10.02
C GLU A 115 -18.35 6.40 8.57
N ASN A 116 -19.48 6.00 8.00
CA ASN A 116 -19.87 6.34 6.62
C ASN A 116 -18.85 5.90 5.56
N LEU A 117 -18.08 4.85 5.86
CA LEU A 117 -17.06 4.34 4.96
C LEU A 117 -17.68 3.66 3.73
N HIS A 118 -16.98 3.76 2.62
CA HIS A 118 -17.19 3.00 1.40
C HIS A 118 -16.20 1.85 1.37
N PHE A 119 -16.70 0.62 1.32
CA PHE A 119 -15.82 -0.55 1.28
C PHE A 119 -15.57 -0.97 -0.15
N TRP A 120 -14.30 -1.19 -0.45
CA TRP A 120 -13.90 -1.71 -1.74
C TRP A 120 -14.59 -3.07 -2.00
N SER A 121 -15.16 -3.24 -3.17
CA SER A 121 -15.80 -4.47 -3.59
C SER A 121 -15.61 -4.69 -5.07
N TRP A 122 -15.88 -5.88 -5.53
CA TRP A 122 -15.91 -6.16 -6.96
C TRP A 122 -16.95 -5.30 -7.68
N GLY A 123 -16.53 -4.63 -8.76
CA GLY A 123 -17.36 -3.64 -9.47
C GLY A 123 -17.53 -2.30 -8.76
N TYR A 124 -16.92 -2.15 -7.58
CA TYR A 124 -16.90 -0.91 -6.81
C TYR A 124 -15.53 -0.69 -6.18
N GLY A 125 -14.60 -0.21 -7.00
CA GLY A 125 -13.20 -0.03 -6.64
C GLY A 125 -12.91 1.24 -5.81
N TYR A 126 -13.67 1.47 -4.73
CA TYR A 126 -13.49 2.67 -3.92
C TYR A 126 -12.19 2.65 -3.14
N LEU A 127 -11.38 3.70 -3.31
CA LEU A 127 -10.08 3.86 -2.67
C LEU A 127 -10.03 5.15 -1.85
N TYR A 128 -9.23 5.13 -0.81
CA TYR A 128 -8.87 6.26 0.04
C TYR A 128 -7.39 6.57 -0.13
N ASP A 129 -7.04 7.83 -0.02
CA ASP A 129 -5.66 8.26 0.16
C ASP A 129 -5.42 8.51 1.66
N VAL A 130 -4.56 7.71 2.26
CA VAL A 130 -4.21 7.83 3.67
C VAL A 130 -2.81 8.42 3.77
N LYS A 131 -2.72 9.62 4.35
CA LYS A 131 -1.46 10.33 4.59
C LYS A 131 -1.00 10.07 6.00
N THR A 132 0.22 9.59 6.14
CA THR A 132 0.90 9.44 7.43
C THR A 132 2.04 10.43 7.53
N LYS A 133 2.11 11.17 8.63
CA LYS A 133 3.11 12.20 8.84
C LYS A 133 3.89 11.99 10.12
N LEU A 134 5.17 12.25 10.06
CA LEU A 134 6.04 12.41 11.23
C LEU A 134 6.22 13.90 11.50
N ILE A 135 5.95 14.31 12.75
CA ILE A 135 5.99 15.71 13.16
C ILE A 135 6.95 15.83 14.34
N VAL A 136 7.95 16.69 14.21
CA VAL A 136 8.92 17.06 15.23
C VAL A 136 8.89 18.58 15.40
N ASP A 137 8.79 19.08 16.63
CA ASP A 137 8.74 20.51 16.94
C ASP A 137 7.73 21.29 16.08
N ASN A 138 6.53 20.71 15.90
CA ASN A 138 5.44 21.23 15.07
C ASN A 138 5.77 21.36 13.56
N LYS A 139 6.81 20.69 13.09
CA LYS A 139 7.16 20.62 11.66
C LYS A 139 6.97 19.22 11.15
N VAL A 140 6.34 19.09 9.99
CA VAL A 140 6.29 17.82 9.25
C VAL A 140 7.68 17.56 8.68
N VAL A 141 8.30 16.46 9.10
CA VAL A 141 9.63 16.04 8.65
C VAL A 141 9.56 14.93 7.61
N ASP A 142 8.46 14.16 7.62
CA ASP A 142 8.22 13.13 6.62
C ASP A 142 6.72 12.92 6.39
N GLU A 143 6.32 12.63 5.14
CA GLU A 143 4.95 12.33 4.75
C GLU A 143 4.94 11.18 3.74
N VAL A 144 4.09 10.18 3.98
CA VAL A 144 3.83 9.09 3.05
C VAL A 144 2.34 9.03 2.73
N VAL A 145 2.01 8.87 1.45
CA VAL A 145 0.64 8.68 0.97
C VAL A 145 0.45 7.23 0.56
N THR A 146 -0.50 6.56 1.19
CA THR A 146 -0.88 5.18 0.87
C THR A 146 -2.28 5.16 0.28
N ARG A 147 -2.40 4.78 -0.98
CA ARG A 147 -3.70 4.59 -1.63
C ARG A 147 -4.21 3.18 -1.41
N THR A 148 -5.35 3.02 -0.75
CA THR A 148 -5.86 1.72 -0.32
C THR A 148 -7.39 1.67 -0.27
N GLY A 149 -7.94 0.45 -0.42
CA GLY A 149 -9.36 0.18 -0.23
C GLY A 149 -9.61 -0.71 0.97
N PHE A 150 -10.57 -0.36 1.79
CA PHE A 150 -10.93 -1.15 2.97
C PHE A 150 -11.94 -2.22 2.61
N ARG A 151 -11.65 -3.46 2.96
CA ARG A 151 -12.51 -4.62 2.73
C ARG A 151 -12.24 -5.71 3.75
N LYS A 152 -13.18 -6.61 3.93
CA LYS A 152 -12.95 -7.87 4.64
C LYS A 152 -13.23 -9.06 3.73
N THR A 153 -12.41 -10.07 3.86
CA THR A 153 -12.57 -11.36 3.18
C THR A 153 -12.61 -12.46 4.21
N SER A 154 -13.42 -13.48 3.95
CA SER A 154 -13.41 -14.69 4.75
C SER A 154 -13.64 -15.92 3.87
N PHE A 155 -13.16 -17.06 4.36
CA PHE A 155 -13.26 -18.34 3.69
C PHE A 155 -13.91 -19.33 4.64
N GLY A 156 -14.91 -20.06 4.17
CA GLY A 156 -15.60 -21.04 4.99
C GLY A 156 -16.72 -21.74 4.24
N ASN A 157 -17.05 -22.96 4.65
CA ASN A 157 -18.15 -23.77 4.08
C ASN A 157 -18.09 -23.84 2.53
N GLY A 158 -16.89 -23.95 1.96
CA GLY A 158 -16.68 -24.01 0.51
C GLY A 158 -16.98 -22.71 -0.23
N LYS A 159 -17.06 -21.59 0.47
CA LYS A 159 -17.40 -20.28 -0.10
C LYS A 159 -16.35 -19.22 0.24
N ILE A 160 -16.30 -18.21 -0.63
CA ILE A 160 -15.50 -16.99 -0.45
C ILE A 160 -16.48 -15.85 -0.18
N TRP A 161 -16.18 -15.07 0.85
CA TRP A 161 -17.00 -13.94 1.24
C TRP A 161 -16.20 -12.65 1.07
N LEU A 162 -16.80 -11.65 0.46
CA LEU A 162 -16.28 -10.29 0.37
C LEU A 162 -17.34 -9.34 0.95
N ASN A 163 -16.99 -8.61 2.01
CA ASN A 163 -17.89 -7.70 2.71
C ASN A 163 -19.24 -8.34 3.05
N ASP A 164 -19.21 -9.54 3.65
CA ASP A 164 -20.37 -10.33 4.05
C ASP A 164 -21.25 -10.86 2.90
N ARG A 165 -20.79 -10.79 1.66
CA ARG A 165 -21.48 -11.37 0.50
C ARG A 165 -20.66 -12.52 -0.07
N VAL A 166 -21.32 -13.62 -0.39
CA VAL A 166 -20.69 -14.71 -1.12
C VAL A 166 -20.35 -14.23 -2.52
N ILE A 167 -19.11 -14.46 -2.92
CA ILE A 167 -18.64 -14.20 -4.27
C ILE A 167 -18.19 -15.49 -4.95
N GLN A 168 -18.34 -15.51 -6.26
CA GLN A 168 -17.76 -16.56 -7.12
C GLN A 168 -16.60 -15.94 -7.88
N MET A 169 -15.39 -16.44 -7.64
CA MET A 169 -14.20 -15.97 -8.34
C MET A 169 -14.32 -16.33 -9.83
N LYS A 170 -14.19 -15.33 -10.68
CA LYS A 170 -14.05 -15.48 -12.12
C LYS A 170 -12.74 -14.82 -12.51
N GLY A 171 -11.96 -15.47 -13.33
CA GLY A 171 -10.67 -14.95 -13.73
C GLY A 171 -10.06 -15.72 -14.86
N TYR A 172 -9.03 -15.17 -15.44
CA TYR A 172 -8.22 -15.77 -16.48
C TYR A 172 -6.74 -15.51 -16.19
N ALA A 173 -5.88 -16.31 -16.79
CA ALA A 173 -4.44 -16.10 -16.69
C ALA A 173 -3.95 -15.36 -17.95
N GLN A 174 -3.25 -14.26 -17.74
CA GLN A 174 -2.63 -13.48 -18.79
C GLN A 174 -1.13 -13.33 -18.51
N ARG A 175 -0.31 -13.51 -19.56
CA ARG A 175 1.13 -13.26 -19.49
C ARG A 175 1.44 -11.94 -20.17
N SER A 176 1.99 -11.01 -19.44
CA SER A 176 2.31 -9.66 -19.93
C SER A 176 3.35 -9.63 -21.06
N SER A 177 4.13 -10.69 -21.23
CA SER A 177 5.21 -10.76 -22.22
C SER A 177 4.81 -11.29 -23.59
N ASN A 178 3.66 -11.95 -23.72
CA ASN A 178 3.33 -12.71 -24.94
C ASN A 178 2.77 -11.85 -26.08
N GLU A 179 2.05 -10.79 -25.74
CA GLU A 179 1.35 -9.94 -26.72
C GLU A 179 2.23 -8.82 -27.27
N TRP A 180 3.28 -8.46 -26.52
CA TRP A 180 4.16 -7.33 -26.83
C TRP A 180 5.63 -7.74 -26.80
N PRO A 181 6.11 -8.37 -27.90
CA PRO A 181 7.53 -8.77 -28.00
C PRO A 181 8.47 -7.58 -27.78
N GLY A 182 9.53 -7.80 -26.98
CA GLY A 182 10.52 -6.79 -26.66
C GLY A 182 10.18 -5.89 -25.47
N VAL A 183 8.95 -5.91 -24.97
CA VAL A 183 8.53 -5.15 -23.78
C VAL A 183 8.58 -6.00 -22.50
N GLY A 184 8.27 -7.29 -22.63
CA GLY A 184 8.33 -8.25 -21.51
C GLY A 184 7.50 -7.81 -20.30
N MET A 185 8.08 -7.95 -19.11
CA MET A 185 7.43 -7.55 -17.85
C MET A 185 7.32 -6.03 -17.65
N SER A 186 7.80 -5.23 -18.60
CA SER A 186 7.77 -3.76 -18.53
C SER A 186 6.53 -3.16 -19.19
N VAL A 187 5.49 -3.95 -19.42
CA VAL A 187 4.21 -3.49 -19.97
C VAL A 187 3.70 -2.27 -19.19
N PRO A 188 3.51 -1.10 -19.84
CA PRO A 188 2.97 0.07 -19.18
C PRO A 188 1.49 -0.12 -18.82
N PRO A 189 0.97 0.61 -17.82
CA PRO A 189 -0.41 0.43 -17.33
C PRO A 189 -1.47 0.48 -18.43
N TRP A 190 -1.37 1.39 -19.39
CA TRP A 190 -2.34 1.52 -20.48
C TRP A 190 -2.45 0.27 -21.37
N MET A 191 -1.35 -0.47 -21.55
CA MET A 191 -1.38 -1.74 -22.31
C MET A 191 -2.12 -2.83 -21.54
N SER A 192 -1.94 -2.88 -20.23
CA SER A 192 -2.70 -3.79 -19.37
C SER A 192 -4.18 -3.43 -19.35
N ASP A 193 -4.51 -2.14 -19.28
CA ASP A 193 -5.89 -1.67 -19.35
C ASP A 193 -6.55 -2.04 -20.68
N TYR A 194 -5.84 -1.86 -21.79
CA TYR A 194 -6.32 -2.23 -23.11
C TYR A 194 -6.58 -3.74 -23.20
N SER A 195 -5.60 -4.56 -22.84
CA SER A 195 -5.75 -6.03 -22.86
C SER A 195 -6.89 -6.51 -21.96
N ASN A 196 -7.02 -5.95 -20.75
CA ASN A 196 -8.10 -6.30 -19.84
C ASN A 196 -9.45 -5.86 -20.39
N GLY A 197 -9.52 -4.69 -21.03
CA GLY A 197 -10.75 -4.18 -21.65
C GLY A 197 -11.26 -5.05 -22.80
N LEU A 198 -10.37 -5.77 -23.49
CA LEU A 198 -10.78 -6.72 -24.53
C LEU A 198 -11.39 -8.03 -23.96
N MET A 199 -11.17 -8.32 -22.68
CA MET A 199 -11.64 -9.53 -22.00
C MET A 199 -12.95 -9.32 -21.23
N LEU A 200 -13.41 -8.09 -21.08
CA LEU A 200 -14.65 -7.70 -20.40
C LEU A 200 -15.79 -7.54 -21.40
#